data_b1ca4b17c691c45297825a1e2b130e2f
#
_entry.id   b1ca4b17c691c45297825a1e2b130e2f
#
_cell.length_a   1.000
_cell.length_b   1.000
_cell.length_c   1.000
_cell.angle_alpha   90.00
_cell.angle_beta   90.00
_cell.angle_gamma   90.00
#
_symmetry.space_group_name_H-M   'P 1'
#
loop_
_entity.id
_entity.type
_entity.pdbx_description
1 polymer ?
#
loop_
_entity_poly.entity_id
_entity_poly.type
_entity_poly.pdbx_seq_one_letter_code
_entity_poly.pdbx_strand_id
1 'polypeptide(L)'
;MFRSIFPWLAALLLAGPAFRAAGAEEIKPPFNLRWGETSERMARLLTGAKARIVARRNVEGREAWDVEGLVQVGLKRTVFYFIGGELVEVELQYQKPDWDETKYDGFMGDVRRRLEQRYGQGQLISRKKEPEGDVMQTLVGWKWNQNNTAIELIYFAAQSPKQVFRTLSVHYKTY
;
A
#
# COMPACT_ATOMS: atom_id res chain seq x y z
N MET A 1 -57.19 -57.24 2.49
CA MET A 1 -55.98 -57.15 3.33
C MET A 1 -54.86 -56.59 2.47
N PHE A 2 -54.65 -55.26 2.52
CA PHE A 2 -53.54 -54.61 1.81
C PHE A 2 -52.63 -53.96 2.84
N ARG A 3 -51.40 -54.43 2.96
CA ARG A 3 -50.32 -53.85 3.78
C ARG A 3 -49.61 -52.80 2.98
N SER A 4 -49.75 -51.57 3.42
CA SER A 4 -48.98 -50.41 2.91
C SER A 4 -47.58 -50.43 3.52
N ILE A 5 -46.56 -50.41 2.66
CA ILE A 5 -45.14 -50.28 3.05
C ILE A 5 -44.74 -48.86 2.71
N PHE A 6 -44.45 -48.04 3.72
CA PHE A 6 -43.84 -46.71 3.57
C PHE A 6 -42.33 -46.85 3.54
N PRO A 7 -41.60 -46.34 2.52
CA PRO A 7 -40.18 -46.17 2.61
C PRO A 7 -39.79 -44.86 3.27
N TRP A 8 -38.97 -44.95 4.29
CA TRP A 8 -38.34 -43.82 4.95
C TRP A 8 -37.27 -43.24 4.03
N LEU A 9 -37.45 -42.00 3.56
CA LEU A 9 -36.47 -41.21 2.87
C LEU A 9 -35.55 -40.54 3.92
N ALA A 10 -34.34 -41.08 4.07
CA ALA A 10 -33.28 -40.43 4.87
C ALA A 10 -32.71 -39.24 4.10
N ALA A 11 -33.05 -38.04 4.51
CA ALA A 11 -32.44 -36.83 3.99
C ALA A 11 -31.01 -36.65 4.58
N LEU A 12 -30.01 -36.96 3.75
CA LEU A 12 -28.61 -36.68 4.06
C LEU A 12 -28.36 -35.19 3.93
N LEU A 13 -28.32 -34.47 5.05
CA LEU A 13 -27.85 -33.08 5.13
C LEU A 13 -26.33 -33.08 4.92
N LEU A 14 -25.90 -32.78 3.70
CA LEU A 14 -24.52 -32.41 3.37
C LEU A 14 -24.19 -31.06 3.99
N ALA A 15 -23.68 -31.08 5.23
CA ALA A 15 -23.01 -29.92 5.82
C ALA A 15 -21.68 -29.72 5.07
N GLY A 16 -21.72 -28.92 4.00
CA GLY A 16 -20.50 -28.46 3.32
C GLY A 16 -19.65 -27.63 4.31
N PRO A 17 -18.31 -27.78 4.27
CA PRO A 17 -17.44 -26.94 5.09
C PRO A 17 -17.69 -25.48 4.72
N ALA A 18 -18.17 -24.69 5.68
CA ALA A 18 -18.23 -23.24 5.56
C ALA A 18 -16.79 -22.74 5.40
N PHE A 19 -16.38 -22.47 4.18
CA PHE A 19 -15.17 -21.67 3.91
C PHE A 19 -15.39 -20.32 4.58
N ARG A 20 -14.85 -20.16 5.79
CA ARG A 20 -14.64 -18.83 6.37
C ARG A 20 -13.69 -18.14 5.41
N ALA A 21 -14.18 -17.20 4.63
CA ALA A 21 -13.34 -16.21 3.99
C ALA A 21 -12.51 -15.57 5.11
N ALA A 22 -11.21 -15.81 5.11
CA ALA A 22 -10.30 -15.14 6.02
C ALA A 22 -10.55 -13.64 5.81
N GLY A 23 -11.12 -12.95 6.81
CA GLY A 23 -11.42 -11.54 6.72
C GLY A 23 -10.15 -10.78 6.36
N ALA A 24 -10.23 -9.84 5.42
CA ALA A 24 -9.09 -9.03 5.05
C ALA A 24 -8.48 -8.40 6.31
N GLU A 25 -7.14 -8.44 6.40
CA GLU A 25 -6.41 -7.88 7.55
C GLU A 25 -6.66 -6.36 7.63
N GLU A 26 -6.72 -5.81 8.83
CA GLU A 26 -6.88 -4.36 9.03
C GLU A 26 -5.68 -3.59 8.48
N ILE A 27 -5.95 -2.52 7.72
CA ILE A 27 -4.89 -1.65 7.20
C ILE A 27 -4.29 -0.82 8.33
N LYS A 28 -3.02 -1.12 8.65
CA LYS A 28 -2.20 -0.43 9.65
C LYS A 28 -1.02 0.25 9.00
N PRO A 29 -0.47 1.32 9.61
CA PRO A 29 0.76 1.91 9.11
C PRO A 29 1.91 0.91 9.18
N PRO A 30 2.91 0.97 8.27
CA PRO A 30 4.07 0.10 8.29
C PRO A 30 4.94 0.34 9.54
N PHE A 31 5.98 -0.51 9.73
CA PHE A 31 6.93 -0.43 10.85
C PHE A 31 6.32 -0.62 12.24
N ASN A 32 5.19 -1.34 12.33
CA ASN A 32 4.47 -1.60 13.59
C ASN A 32 4.01 -0.32 14.32
N LEU A 33 3.77 0.74 13.55
CA LEU A 33 3.21 2.01 14.04
C LEU A 33 1.70 1.91 14.24
N ARG A 34 1.12 2.96 14.83
CA ARG A 34 -0.31 3.15 14.97
C ARG A 34 -0.72 4.48 14.34
N TRP A 35 -1.94 4.54 13.82
CA TRP A 35 -2.52 5.82 13.44
C TRP A 35 -2.64 6.72 14.67
N GLY A 36 -2.44 8.04 14.51
CA GLY A 36 -2.45 8.99 15.61
C GLY A 36 -1.19 8.97 16.50
N GLU A 37 -0.11 8.25 16.12
CA GLU A 37 1.18 8.40 16.83
C GLU A 37 1.62 9.85 16.79
N THR A 38 2.00 10.41 17.98
CA THR A 38 2.42 11.81 18.03
C THR A 38 3.80 12.02 17.42
N SER A 39 4.03 13.22 16.87
CA SER A 39 5.31 13.58 16.27
C SER A 39 6.48 13.44 17.24
N GLU A 40 6.30 13.74 18.55
CA GLU A 40 7.34 13.55 19.57
C GLU A 40 7.67 12.07 19.78
N ARG A 41 6.64 11.18 19.81
CA ARG A 41 6.86 9.74 19.90
C ARG A 41 7.55 9.22 18.65
N MET A 42 7.14 9.68 17.47
CA MET A 42 7.79 9.33 16.21
C MET A 42 9.26 9.72 16.19
N ALA A 43 9.63 10.93 16.66
CA ALA A 43 11.03 11.36 16.74
C ALA A 43 11.87 10.40 17.62
N ARG A 44 11.33 9.96 18.77
CA ARG A 44 12.01 8.98 19.64
C ARG A 44 12.16 7.61 18.98
N LEU A 45 11.12 7.11 18.29
CA LEU A 45 11.16 5.82 17.60
C LEU A 45 12.19 5.83 16.47
N LEU A 46 12.25 6.90 15.68
CA LEU A 46 13.22 7.07 14.61
C LEU A 46 14.65 7.11 15.12
N THR A 47 14.89 7.83 16.25
CA THR A 47 16.21 7.85 16.91
C THR A 47 16.61 6.44 17.38
N GLY A 48 15.69 5.69 17.99
CA GLY A 48 15.94 4.30 18.40
C GLY A 48 16.23 3.37 17.24
N ALA A 49 15.60 3.59 16.09
CA ALA A 49 15.83 2.85 14.84
C ALA A 49 17.10 3.31 14.09
N LYS A 50 17.83 4.30 14.59
CA LYS A 50 18.98 4.96 13.92
C LYS A 50 18.60 5.56 12.57
N ALA A 51 17.33 5.89 12.36
CA ALA A 51 16.84 6.59 11.20
C ALA A 51 16.99 8.10 11.38
N ARG A 52 17.13 8.83 10.28
CA ARG A 52 17.41 10.26 10.28
C ARG A 52 16.31 11.04 9.59
N ILE A 53 15.76 12.05 10.26
CA ILE A 53 14.89 13.05 9.63
C ILE A 53 15.81 13.97 8.81
N VAL A 54 15.68 13.94 7.49
CA VAL A 54 16.53 14.73 6.57
C VAL A 54 15.87 16.05 6.16
N ALA A 55 14.54 16.12 6.21
CA ALA A 55 13.80 17.36 5.97
C ALA A 55 12.46 17.35 6.73
N ARG A 56 11.99 18.55 7.06
CA ARG A 56 10.61 18.81 7.49
C ARG A 56 10.04 19.90 6.60
N ARG A 57 8.80 19.72 6.15
CA ARG A 57 8.14 20.66 5.23
C ARG A 57 6.64 20.64 5.48
N ASN A 58 5.95 21.69 5.03
CA ASN A 58 4.48 21.71 4.99
C ASN A 58 4.02 21.33 3.57
N VAL A 59 3.12 20.37 3.47
CA VAL A 59 2.53 19.90 2.23
C VAL A 59 1.02 19.92 2.39
N GLU A 60 0.35 20.86 1.74
CA GLU A 60 -1.12 20.99 1.79
C GLU A 60 -1.69 21.03 3.22
N GLY A 61 -1.04 21.79 4.11
CA GLY A 61 -1.46 21.92 5.51
C GLY A 61 -1.05 20.78 6.43
N ARG A 62 -0.33 19.76 5.91
CA ARG A 62 0.21 18.64 6.68
C ARG A 62 1.71 18.84 6.91
N GLU A 63 2.17 18.57 8.12
CA GLU A 63 3.61 18.48 8.39
C GLU A 63 4.13 17.16 7.78
N ALA A 64 5.15 17.22 6.93
CA ALA A 64 5.77 16.08 6.29
C ALA A 64 7.23 15.95 6.74
N TRP A 65 7.61 14.75 7.22
CA TRP A 65 8.99 14.41 7.59
C TRP A 65 9.59 13.43 6.60
N ASP A 66 10.61 13.88 5.88
CA ASP A 66 11.41 13.01 5.03
C ASP A 66 12.43 12.26 5.90
N VAL A 67 12.40 10.94 5.87
CA VAL A 67 13.21 10.07 6.73
C VAL A 67 14.00 9.09 5.88
N GLU A 68 15.31 8.99 6.20
CA GLU A 68 16.23 8.01 5.64
C GLU A 68 16.75 7.06 6.73
N GLY A 69 17.25 5.89 6.31
CA GLY A 69 17.86 4.91 7.21
C GLY A 69 16.90 3.83 7.72
N LEU A 70 15.62 3.87 7.37
CA LEU A 70 14.73 2.73 7.58
C LEU A 70 15.05 1.65 6.54
N VAL A 71 15.36 0.43 7.02
CA VAL A 71 15.89 -0.62 6.15
C VAL A 71 14.77 -1.45 5.54
N GLN A 72 14.60 -1.30 4.22
CA GLN A 72 13.76 -2.17 3.40
C GLN A 72 14.33 -2.24 1.99
N VAL A 73 14.23 -3.41 1.33
CA VAL A 73 14.79 -3.62 -0.01
C VAL A 73 14.20 -2.61 -0.99
N GLY A 74 15.07 -1.83 -1.64
CA GLY A 74 14.68 -0.83 -2.63
C GLY A 74 14.16 0.50 -2.06
N LEU A 75 13.89 0.58 -0.76
CA LEU A 75 13.41 1.80 -0.12
C LEU A 75 14.50 2.87 -0.17
N LYS A 76 14.18 4.01 -0.74
CA LYS A 76 15.04 5.19 -0.78
C LYS A 76 14.75 6.11 0.40
N ARG A 77 13.46 6.33 0.68
CA ARG A 77 12.98 7.28 1.68
C ARG A 77 11.60 6.89 2.18
N THR A 78 11.31 7.24 3.42
CA THR A 78 9.96 7.21 3.98
C THR A 78 9.52 8.63 4.28
N VAL A 79 8.29 8.99 3.95
CA VAL A 79 7.70 10.27 4.36
C VAL A 79 6.57 10.00 5.33
N PHE A 80 6.62 10.64 6.49
CA PHE A 80 5.57 10.61 7.49
C PHE A 80 4.81 11.93 7.46
N TYR A 81 3.48 11.88 7.35
CA TYR A 81 2.62 13.06 7.32
C TYR A 81 1.80 13.14 8.60
N PHE A 82 1.75 14.34 9.17
CA PHE A 82 1.05 14.64 10.41
C PHE A 82 0.01 15.74 10.20
N ILE A 83 -1.13 15.60 10.87
CA ILE A 83 -2.15 16.66 11.04
C ILE A 83 -2.31 16.89 12.54
N GLY A 84 -2.18 18.12 12.99
CA GLY A 84 -2.24 18.44 14.43
C GLY A 84 -1.20 17.70 15.28
N GLY A 85 -0.08 17.29 14.69
CA GLY A 85 0.96 16.49 15.35
C GLY A 85 0.70 15.00 15.40
N GLU A 86 -0.39 14.49 14.82
CA GLU A 86 -0.76 13.07 14.77
C GLU A 86 -0.49 12.45 13.40
N LEU A 87 0.06 11.23 13.37
CA LEU A 87 0.39 10.49 12.15
C LEU A 87 -0.88 10.09 11.39
N VAL A 88 -1.00 10.56 10.15
CA VAL A 88 -2.14 10.28 9.26
C VAL A 88 -1.75 9.57 7.96
N GLU A 89 -0.48 9.65 7.54
CA GLU A 89 -0.03 8.98 6.32
C GLU A 89 1.43 8.57 6.44
N VAL A 90 1.78 7.41 5.85
CA VAL A 90 3.15 6.95 5.65
C VAL A 90 3.34 6.61 4.19
N GLU A 91 4.26 7.30 3.54
CA GLU A 91 4.65 7.05 2.15
C GLU A 91 6.01 6.37 2.10
N LEU A 92 6.08 5.20 1.47
CA LEU A 92 7.30 4.46 1.19
C LEU A 92 7.73 4.75 -0.26
N GLN A 93 8.85 5.43 -0.45
CA GLN A 93 9.38 5.78 -1.77
C GLN A 93 10.50 4.82 -2.18
N TYR A 94 10.28 4.09 -3.28
CA TYR A 94 11.24 3.18 -3.87
C TYR A 94 11.81 3.80 -5.13
N GLN A 95 13.12 4.00 -5.15
CA GLN A 95 13.83 4.53 -6.31
C GLN A 95 15.24 3.97 -6.34
N LYS A 96 15.57 3.32 -7.46
CA LYS A 96 16.91 2.81 -7.70
C LYS A 96 17.41 3.26 -9.08
N PRO A 97 18.58 3.91 -9.16
CA PRO A 97 19.11 4.41 -10.42
C PRO A 97 19.36 3.32 -11.47
N ASP A 98 19.67 2.09 -11.01
CA ASP A 98 19.97 0.91 -11.83
C ASP A 98 18.72 0.12 -12.24
N TRP A 99 17.52 0.57 -11.85
CA TRP A 99 16.26 -0.08 -12.23
C TRP A 99 15.71 0.49 -13.53
N ASP A 100 15.55 -0.39 -14.51
CA ASP A 100 14.78 -0.12 -15.74
C ASP A 100 13.27 -0.32 -15.50
N GLU A 101 12.47 -0.08 -16.56
CA GLU A 101 11.02 -0.23 -16.51
C GLU A 101 10.59 -1.65 -16.11
N THR A 102 11.28 -2.67 -16.66
CA THR A 102 10.97 -4.09 -16.37
C THR A 102 11.17 -4.43 -14.89
N LYS A 103 12.23 -3.91 -14.27
CA LYS A 103 12.47 -4.11 -12.83
C LYS A 103 11.45 -3.39 -11.96
N TYR A 104 11.02 -2.18 -12.35
CA TYR A 104 9.93 -1.49 -11.66
C TYR A 104 8.61 -2.24 -11.79
N ASP A 105 8.25 -2.75 -12.98
CA ASP A 105 7.05 -3.54 -13.21
C ASP A 105 7.05 -4.83 -12.38
N GLY A 106 8.16 -5.55 -12.38
CA GLY A 106 8.33 -6.77 -11.57
C GLY A 106 8.16 -6.48 -10.08
N PHE A 107 8.85 -5.44 -9.57
CA PHE A 107 8.77 -5.05 -8.16
C PHE A 107 7.35 -4.56 -7.78
N MET A 108 6.70 -3.75 -8.63
CA MET A 108 5.31 -3.33 -8.44
C MET A 108 4.37 -4.54 -8.39
N GLY A 109 4.56 -5.51 -9.29
CA GLY A 109 3.78 -6.75 -9.31
C GLY A 109 3.92 -7.55 -8.02
N ASP A 110 5.15 -7.64 -7.47
CA ASP A 110 5.41 -8.34 -6.21
C ASP A 110 4.81 -7.60 -5.00
N VAL A 111 4.89 -6.28 -4.96
CA VAL A 111 4.25 -5.47 -3.90
C VAL A 111 2.74 -5.63 -3.98
N ARG A 112 2.15 -5.49 -5.18
CA ARG A 112 0.71 -5.66 -5.39
C ARG A 112 0.23 -7.03 -4.93
N ARG A 113 0.90 -8.10 -5.32
CA ARG A 113 0.54 -9.47 -4.92
C ARG A 113 0.54 -9.66 -3.41
N ARG A 114 1.54 -9.11 -2.70
CA ARG A 114 1.58 -9.15 -1.23
C ARG A 114 0.46 -8.37 -0.58
N LEU A 115 0.10 -7.21 -1.14
CA LEU A 115 -1.04 -6.42 -0.66
C LEU A 115 -2.37 -7.15 -0.92
N GLU A 116 -2.54 -7.76 -2.10
CA GLU A 116 -3.72 -8.57 -2.43
C GLU A 116 -3.89 -9.78 -1.51
N GLN A 117 -2.80 -10.44 -1.13
CA GLN A 117 -2.84 -11.57 -0.19
C GLN A 117 -3.31 -11.16 1.21
N ARG A 118 -3.00 -9.93 1.66
CA ARG A 118 -3.34 -9.44 3.00
C ARG A 118 -4.67 -8.70 3.05
N TYR A 119 -4.96 -7.91 2.05
CA TYR A 119 -6.07 -6.95 2.06
C TYR A 119 -7.14 -7.25 1.02
N GLY A 120 -7.00 -8.34 0.26
CA GLY A 120 -7.90 -8.67 -0.83
C GLY A 120 -7.56 -7.95 -2.13
N GLN A 121 -8.41 -8.08 -3.14
CA GLN A 121 -8.17 -7.54 -4.47
C GLN A 121 -8.14 -6.02 -4.48
N GLY A 122 -7.07 -5.44 -5.04
CA GLY A 122 -6.93 -4.00 -5.23
C GLY A 122 -7.72 -3.48 -6.42
N GLN A 123 -8.19 -2.25 -6.32
CA GLN A 123 -8.84 -1.54 -7.41
C GLN A 123 -7.81 -0.79 -8.25
N LEU A 124 -7.82 -0.95 -9.57
CA LEU A 124 -7.02 -0.11 -10.48
C LEU A 124 -7.62 1.29 -10.52
N ILE A 125 -6.85 2.30 -10.10
CA ILE A 125 -7.29 3.71 -10.05
C ILE A 125 -6.71 4.56 -11.18
N SER A 126 -5.59 4.14 -11.76
CA SER A 126 -4.99 4.80 -12.92
C SER A 126 -4.18 3.81 -13.76
N ARG A 127 -4.26 3.97 -15.07
CA ARG A 127 -3.34 3.39 -16.07
C ARG A 127 -3.28 4.33 -17.24
N LYS A 128 -2.35 5.28 -17.19
CA LYS A 128 -2.21 6.31 -18.20
C LYS A 128 -0.78 6.36 -18.72
N LYS A 129 -0.64 6.64 -20.02
CA LYS A 129 0.62 6.96 -20.68
C LYS A 129 0.33 8.07 -21.66
N GLU A 130 0.73 9.28 -21.31
CA GLU A 130 0.34 10.50 -22.01
C GLU A 130 1.57 11.39 -22.27
N PRO A 131 1.67 12.04 -23.42
CA PRO A 131 2.71 13.03 -23.66
C PRO A 131 2.36 14.36 -22.98
N GLU A 132 3.35 15.01 -22.37
CA GLU A 132 3.30 16.39 -21.92
C GLU A 132 4.49 17.13 -22.51
N GLY A 133 4.26 17.84 -23.63
CA GLY A 133 5.33 18.40 -24.44
C GLY A 133 6.24 17.31 -25.01
N ASP A 134 7.53 17.36 -24.73
CA ASP A 134 8.53 16.37 -25.14
C ASP A 134 8.77 15.27 -24.06
N VAL A 135 7.95 15.28 -23.00
CA VAL A 135 8.03 14.29 -21.90
C VAL A 135 6.88 13.29 -22.03
N MET A 136 7.20 12.00 -22.05
CA MET A 136 6.19 10.94 -21.92
C MET A 136 6.01 10.63 -20.44
N GLN A 137 4.80 10.82 -19.94
CA GLN A 137 4.44 10.45 -18.56
C GLN A 137 3.70 9.13 -18.53
N THR A 138 4.02 8.31 -17.54
CA THR A 138 3.33 7.04 -17.24
C THR A 138 2.88 7.06 -15.80
N LEU A 139 1.60 6.77 -15.56
CA LEU A 139 1.03 6.65 -14.21
C LEU A 139 0.22 5.36 -14.12
N VAL A 140 0.62 4.48 -13.20
CA VAL A 140 -0.14 3.26 -12.87
C VAL A 140 -0.42 3.28 -11.37
N GLY A 141 -1.68 3.12 -10.98
CA GLY A 141 -2.08 3.18 -9.58
C GLY A 141 -3.11 2.12 -9.20
N TRP A 142 -2.93 1.54 -8.02
CA TRP A 142 -3.84 0.59 -7.39
C TRP A 142 -4.22 1.09 -6.01
N LYS A 143 -5.45 0.80 -5.56
CA LYS A 143 -5.97 1.23 -4.26
C LYS A 143 -6.69 0.10 -3.54
N TRP A 144 -6.47 0.01 -2.24
CA TRP A 144 -7.22 -0.79 -1.27
C TRP A 144 -7.86 0.15 -0.27
N ASN A 145 -9.15 0.04 -0.07
CA ASN A 145 -9.90 0.81 0.93
C ASN A 145 -10.47 -0.12 1.99
N GLN A 146 -10.39 0.31 3.24
CA GLN A 146 -10.97 -0.42 4.34
C GLN A 146 -11.39 0.58 5.45
N ASN A 147 -12.68 0.70 5.69
CA ASN A 147 -13.23 1.71 6.62
C ASN A 147 -12.72 3.12 6.31
N ASN A 148 -12.01 3.74 7.26
CA ASN A 148 -11.38 5.06 7.14
C ASN A 148 -9.89 5.00 6.78
N THR A 149 -9.41 3.85 6.27
CA THR A 149 -8.00 3.68 5.89
C THR A 149 -7.87 3.26 4.42
N ALA A 150 -6.72 3.56 3.81
CA ALA A 150 -6.41 3.14 2.45
C ALA A 150 -4.93 2.82 2.28
N ILE A 151 -4.64 1.98 1.27
CA ILE A 151 -3.31 1.82 0.69
C ILE A 151 -3.40 2.23 -0.78
N GLU A 152 -2.43 3.02 -1.24
CA GLU A 152 -2.27 3.33 -2.66
C GLU A 152 -0.86 2.89 -3.09
N LEU A 153 -0.78 2.10 -4.15
CA LEU A 153 0.45 1.68 -4.81
C LEU A 153 0.54 2.41 -6.14
N ILE A 154 1.54 3.28 -6.30
CA ILE A 154 1.65 4.18 -7.44
C ILE A 154 3.03 4.02 -8.10
N TYR A 155 3.05 3.76 -9.39
CA TYR A 155 4.21 3.90 -10.23
C TYR A 155 4.07 5.16 -11.08
N PHE A 156 5.11 5.99 -11.07
CA PHE A 156 5.21 7.17 -11.93
C PHE A 156 6.54 7.14 -12.68
N ALA A 157 6.47 7.43 -13.98
CA ALA A 157 7.65 7.67 -14.81
C ALA A 157 7.46 8.91 -15.68
N ALA A 158 8.53 9.67 -15.84
CA ALA A 158 8.63 10.77 -16.79
C ALA A 158 9.88 10.56 -17.65
N GLN A 159 9.72 10.46 -18.96
CA GLN A 159 10.78 10.16 -19.90
C GLN A 159 10.84 11.23 -21.00
N SER A 160 11.99 11.90 -21.11
CA SER A 160 12.34 12.78 -22.21
C SER A 160 13.53 12.18 -23.01
N PRO A 161 13.89 12.74 -24.16
CA PRO A 161 15.09 12.30 -24.90
C PRO A 161 16.39 12.40 -24.11
N LYS A 162 16.43 13.26 -23.09
CA LYS A 162 17.64 13.54 -22.31
C LYS A 162 17.66 12.90 -20.92
N GLN A 163 16.48 12.60 -20.36
CA GLN A 163 16.37 12.18 -18.96
C GLN A 163 15.20 11.23 -18.75
N VAL A 164 15.40 10.28 -17.85
CA VAL A 164 14.36 9.38 -17.38
C VAL A 164 14.28 9.47 -15.86
N PHE A 165 13.08 9.75 -15.36
CA PHE A 165 12.75 9.66 -13.95
C PHE A 165 11.75 8.53 -13.73
N ARG A 166 11.97 7.69 -12.71
CA ARG A 166 11.04 6.62 -12.30
C ARG A 166 10.98 6.57 -10.80
N THR A 167 9.79 6.34 -10.27
CA THR A 167 9.56 6.11 -8.84
C THR A 167 8.38 5.17 -8.66
N LEU A 168 8.43 4.40 -7.59
CA LEU A 168 7.29 3.62 -7.09
C LEU A 168 7.06 4.04 -5.65
N SER A 169 5.81 4.31 -5.29
CA SER A 169 5.44 4.64 -3.91
C SER A 169 4.29 3.80 -3.41
N VAL A 170 4.31 3.54 -2.09
CA VAL A 170 3.19 2.92 -1.37
C VAL A 170 2.78 3.88 -0.27
N HIS A 171 1.54 4.35 -0.33
CA HIS A 171 0.95 5.27 0.63
C HIS A 171 -0.01 4.50 1.53
N TYR A 172 0.22 4.52 2.81
CA TYR A 172 -0.73 4.08 3.84
C TYR A 172 -1.37 5.30 4.44
N LYS A 173 -2.70 5.39 4.46
CA LYS A 173 -3.44 6.61 4.84
C LYS A 173 -4.57 6.28 5.82
N THR A 174 -4.86 7.23 6.73
CA THR A 174 -6.13 7.30 7.46
C THR A 174 -6.81 8.64 7.18
N TYR A 175 -8.17 8.68 7.22
CA TYR A 175 -9.01 9.84 6.90
C TYR A 175 -9.75 10.33 8.14
#